data_fe6df20528dc4394fdf01eeb27784678
#
_entry.id   fe6df20528dc4394fdf01eeb27784678
#
_cell.length_a   1.000
_cell.length_b   1.000
_cell.length_c   1.000
_cell.angle_alpha   90.00
_cell.angle_beta   90.00
_cell.angle_gamma   90.00
#
_symmetry.space_group_name_H-M   'P 1'
#
loop_
_entity.id
_entity.type
_entity.pdbx_description
1 polymer ?
#
loop_
_entity_poly.entity_id
_entity_poly.type
_entity_poly.pdbx_seq_one_letter_code
_entity_poly.pdbx_strand_id
1 'polypeptide(L)'
;MIKKQAVIMTTFSFLLAHNPNAENIDWKDYARFGGVSRGAVKNQIGLSTYYRIKRVSYNTFRDIRLYGHFFDGSPDLRIRTKSSNRYDFNPRLYHFTTYVYHKSGKNLRYHFNQGIGTLSQKIENGNMTFEIGWAYDKSDYIETDEKTTYLKTASTIDKDWGKIAAKLELEYFYQISEKVDSDLSRSQTLVELNYMPSTKWGITLGIVQDNYSKPQTIDFKSNPLDIFISISRSGFIN
;
A
#
# COMPACT_ATOMS: atom_id res chain seq x y z
N MET A 1 -15.93 20.73 -7.33
CA MET A 1 -16.21 19.33 -6.93
C MET A 1 -16.14 18.33 -8.09
N ILE A 2 -16.65 18.62 -9.28
CA ILE A 2 -16.72 17.71 -10.44
C ILE A 2 -15.35 17.26 -10.98
N LYS A 3 -14.32 18.14 -10.97
CA LYS A 3 -12.97 17.80 -11.48
C LYS A 3 -12.23 16.73 -10.65
N LYS A 4 -12.54 16.59 -9.34
CA LYS A 4 -11.88 15.59 -8.46
C LYS A 4 -12.42 14.17 -8.70
N GLN A 5 -13.70 14.04 -9.04
CA GLN A 5 -14.31 12.74 -9.35
C GLN A 5 -13.85 12.19 -10.70
N ALA A 6 -13.59 13.06 -11.70
CA ALA A 6 -13.11 12.64 -13.01
C ALA A 6 -11.73 11.98 -12.96
N VAL A 7 -10.81 12.46 -12.10
CA VAL A 7 -9.46 11.87 -11.95
C VAL A 7 -9.54 10.46 -11.37
N ILE A 8 -10.40 10.23 -10.38
CA ILE A 8 -10.57 8.90 -9.76
C ILE A 8 -11.18 7.92 -10.76
N MET A 9 -12.20 8.35 -11.53
CA MET A 9 -12.80 7.50 -12.56
C MET A 9 -11.83 7.16 -13.69
N THR A 10 -11.01 8.11 -14.14
CA THR A 10 -10.04 7.87 -15.23
C THR A 10 -8.96 6.88 -14.79
N THR A 11 -8.48 6.96 -13.54
CA THR A 11 -7.49 6.01 -12.99
C THR A 11 -8.09 4.61 -12.85
N PHE A 12 -9.35 4.52 -12.45
CA PHE A 12 -10.06 3.25 -12.32
C PHE A 12 -10.29 2.59 -13.70
N SER A 13 -10.68 3.38 -14.70
CA SER A 13 -10.85 2.91 -16.08
C SER A 13 -9.55 2.39 -16.69
N PHE A 14 -8.42 3.04 -16.39
CA PHE A 14 -7.11 2.60 -16.89
C PHE A 14 -6.65 1.27 -16.27
N LEU A 15 -7.02 1.01 -15.01
CA LEU A 15 -6.74 -0.25 -14.33
C LEU A 15 -7.56 -1.42 -14.88
N LEU A 16 -8.76 -1.14 -15.37
CA LEU A 16 -9.68 -2.13 -15.92
C LEU A 16 -9.58 -2.26 -17.45
N ALA A 17 -8.74 -1.46 -18.12
CA ALA A 17 -8.55 -1.54 -19.56
C ALA A 17 -8.20 -2.98 -19.99
N HIS A 18 -9.12 -3.61 -20.68
CA HIS A 18 -9.03 -4.98 -21.16
C HIS A 18 -8.13 -5.00 -22.41
N ASN A 19 -7.05 -5.76 -22.35
CA ASN A 19 -6.29 -6.09 -23.55
C ASN A 19 -6.94 -7.34 -24.18
N PRO A 20 -7.57 -7.26 -25.36
CA PRO A 20 -8.30 -8.38 -25.95
C PRO A 20 -7.40 -9.59 -26.30
N ASN A 21 -6.08 -9.41 -26.35
CA ASN A 21 -5.10 -10.48 -26.58
C ASN A 21 -4.48 -11.02 -25.27
N ALA A 22 -4.96 -10.59 -24.10
CA ALA A 22 -4.48 -11.12 -22.84
C ALA A 22 -5.11 -12.49 -22.60
N GLU A 23 -4.29 -13.50 -22.28
CA GLU A 23 -4.72 -14.74 -21.66
C GLU A 23 -5.80 -14.46 -20.61
N ASN A 24 -6.78 -15.35 -20.50
CA ASN A 24 -7.85 -15.26 -19.49
C ASN A 24 -7.25 -15.39 -18.09
N ILE A 25 -6.77 -14.27 -17.56
CA ILE A 25 -6.08 -14.21 -16.27
C ILE A 25 -7.07 -13.65 -15.26
N ASP A 26 -7.44 -14.49 -14.32
CA ASP A 26 -8.44 -14.17 -13.30
C ASP A 26 -7.97 -13.10 -12.34
N TRP A 27 -8.90 -12.26 -11.94
CA TRP A 27 -8.72 -11.41 -10.80
C TRP A 27 -8.85 -12.24 -9.52
N LYS A 28 -7.92 -12.04 -8.59
CA LYS A 28 -7.93 -12.67 -7.27
C LYS A 28 -8.32 -11.63 -6.25
N ASP A 29 -9.25 -11.99 -5.37
CA ASP A 29 -9.62 -11.17 -4.23
C ASP A 29 -9.06 -11.75 -2.92
N TYR A 30 -8.90 -10.86 -1.97
CA TYR A 30 -8.50 -11.19 -0.63
C TYR A 30 -9.14 -10.20 0.33
N ALA A 31 -9.85 -10.69 1.32
CA ALA A 31 -10.50 -9.89 2.34
C ALA A 31 -10.05 -10.33 3.74
N ARG A 32 -9.94 -9.39 4.66
CA ARG A 32 -9.75 -9.69 6.09
C ARG A 32 -10.52 -8.73 6.96
N PHE A 33 -10.91 -9.22 8.14
CA PHE A 33 -11.60 -8.47 9.16
C PHE A 33 -11.11 -8.93 10.54
N GLY A 34 -10.86 -8.00 11.46
CA GLY A 34 -10.36 -8.35 12.79
C GLY A 34 -10.18 -7.15 13.70
N GLY A 35 -9.37 -7.34 14.73
CA GLY A 35 -9.01 -6.30 15.69
C GLY A 35 -7.67 -5.65 15.34
N VAL A 36 -7.52 -4.39 15.73
CA VAL A 36 -6.27 -3.64 15.66
C VAL A 36 -6.03 -2.92 16.98
N SER A 37 -4.76 -2.92 17.42
CA SER A 37 -4.28 -2.13 18.54
C SER A 37 -3.25 -1.14 18.04
N ARG A 38 -3.45 0.14 18.33
CA ARG A 38 -2.51 1.22 18.02
C ARG A 38 -1.77 1.63 19.28
N GLY A 39 -0.45 1.38 19.28
CA GLY A 39 0.47 1.87 20.30
C GLY A 39 0.84 3.32 20.00
N ALA A 40 0.30 4.25 20.78
CA ALA A 40 0.60 5.68 20.73
C ALA A 40 0.68 6.20 22.17
N VAL A 41 0.57 7.50 22.36
CA VAL A 41 0.49 8.14 23.71
C VAL A 41 -0.65 7.56 24.57
N LYS A 42 -1.72 7.08 23.90
CA LYS A 42 -2.78 6.25 24.51
C LYS A 42 -3.01 5.05 23.63
N ASN A 43 -2.95 3.85 24.20
CA ASN A 43 -3.31 2.63 23.49
C ASN A 43 -4.77 2.69 23.06
N GLN A 44 -5.01 2.50 21.77
CA GLN A 44 -6.34 2.46 21.18
C GLN A 44 -6.59 1.05 20.64
N ILE A 45 -7.79 0.55 20.88
CA ILE A 45 -8.26 -0.71 20.29
C ILE A 45 -9.37 -0.37 19.31
N GLY A 46 -9.36 -1.03 18.15
CA GLY A 46 -10.31 -0.78 17.10
C GLY A 46 -10.53 -1.99 16.20
N LEU A 47 -11.29 -1.76 15.14
CA LEU A 47 -11.54 -2.75 14.08
C LEU A 47 -10.60 -2.53 12.90
N SER A 48 -10.08 -3.60 12.33
CA SER A 48 -9.27 -3.62 11.12
C SER A 48 -10.02 -4.30 10.00
N THR A 49 -10.08 -3.64 8.84
CA THR A 49 -10.61 -4.20 7.61
C THR A 49 -9.58 -4.05 6.50
N TYR A 50 -9.54 -5.02 5.61
CA TYR A 50 -8.70 -4.96 4.43
C TYR A 50 -9.36 -5.69 3.28
N TYR A 51 -9.34 -5.09 2.11
CA TYR A 51 -9.76 -5.73 0.88
C TYR A 51 -8.75 -5.47 -0.23
N ARG A 52 -8.43 -6.50 -0.99
CA ARG A 52 -7.47 -6.44 -2.08
C ARG A 52 -8.02 -7.16 -3.29
N ILE A 53 -7.90 -6.53 -4.44
CA ILE A 53 -8.11 -7.15 -5.74
C ILE A 53 -6.79 -7.07 -6.50
N LYS A 54 -6.31 -8.19 -7.02
CA LYS A 54 -5.08 -8.23 -7.83
C LYS A 54 -5.25 -9.07 -9.08
N ARG A 55 -4.56 -8.65 -10.13
CA ARG A 55 -4.38 -9.40 -11.37
C ARG A 55 -2.89 -9.46 -11.70
N VAL A 56 -2.41 -10.65 -12.02
CA VAL A 56 -1.01 -10.87 -12.37
C VAL A 56 -0.97 -11.61 -13.70
N SER A 57 -0.36 -11.02 -14.72
CA SER A 57 -0.04 -11.66 -15.98
C SER A 57 1.47 -11.74 -16.16
N TYR A 58 1.92 -12.30 -17.27
CA TYR A 58 3.35 -12.36 -17.59
C TYR A 58 3.99 -10.95 -17.60
N ASN A 59 3.33 -9.98 -18.25
CA ASN A 59 3.88 -8.63 -18.42
C ASN A 59 3.25 -7.58 -17.52
N THR A 60 2.09 -7.85 -16.90
CA THR A 60 1.36 -6.81 -16.16
C THR A 60 1.01 -7.24 -14.74
N PHE A 61 1.03 -6.27 -13.85
CA PHE A 61 0.52 -6.41 -12.50
C PHE A 61 -0.44 -5.25 -12.21
N ARG A 62 -1.61 -5.56 -11.66
CA ARG A 62 -2.62 -4.61 -11.23
C ARG A 62 -3.07 -4.97 -9.81
N ASP A 63 -3.14 -3.97 -8.93
CA ASP A 63 -3.40 -4.18 -7.51
C ASP A 63 -4.20 -3.01 -6.95
N ILE A 64 -5.31 -3.31 -6.31
CA ILE A 64 -6.16 -2.34 -5.62
C ILE A 64 -6.28 -2.83 -4.19
N ARG A 65 -5.99 -1.95 -3.22
CA ARG A 65 -6.06 -2.26 -1.79
C ARG A 65 -6.87 -1.20 -1.07
N LEU A 66 -7.78 -1.65 -0.23
CA LEU A 66 -8.56 -0.84 0.69
C LEU A 66 -8.17 -1.24 2.11
N TYR A 67 -7.72 -0.29 2.89
CA TYR A 67 -7.41 -0.48 4.31
C TYR A 67 -8.37 0.38 5.12
N GLY A 68 -8.86 -0.15 6.23
CA GLY A 68 -9.63 0.59 7.20
C GLY A 68 -9.26 0.16 8.61
N HIS A 69 -8.80 1.13 9.43
CA HIS A 69 -8.68 0.98 10.86
C HIS A 69 -9.69 1.94 11.51
N PHE A 70 -10.57 1.41 12.33
CA PHE A 70 -11.67 2.16 12.94
C PHE A 70 -11.46 2.19 14.44
N PHE A 71 -10.88 3.28 14.91
CA PHE A 71 -10.75 3.62 16.32
C PHE A 71 -11.88 4.55 16.73
N ASP A 72 -12.15 4.63 18.04
CA ASP A 72 -13.14 5.56 18.55
C ASP A 72 -12.75 7.03 18.21
N GLY A 73 -13.65 7.69 17.45
CA GLY A 73 -13.51 9.09 17.03
C GLY A 73 -12.51 9.37 15.90
N SER A 74 -11.76 8.39 15.39
CA SER A 74 -10.77 8.64 14.35
C SER A 74 -10.56 7.47 13.36
N PRO A 75 -11.39 7.37 12.32
CA PRO A 75 -11.18 6.36 11.29
C PRO A 75 -9.91 6.67 10.47
N ASP A 76 -9.16 5.63 10.17
CA ASP A 76 -8.01 5.64 9.27
C ASP A 76 -8.34 4.81 8.03
N LEU A 77 -8.49 5.49 6.88
CA LEU A 77 -8.90 4.88 5.61
C LEU A 77 -7.82 5.12 4.57
N ARG A 78 -7.37 4.04 3.92
CA ARG A 78 -6.37 4.12 2.86
C ARG A 78 -6.81 3.31 1.65
N ILE A 79 -6.78 3.95 0.48
CA ILE A 79 -6.97 3.30 -0.82
C ILE A 79 -5.64 3.38 -1.55
N ARG A 80 -5.11 2.25 -2.01
CA ARG A 80 -3.90 2.18 -2.81
C ARG A 80 -4.18 1.45 -4.11
N THR A 81 -3.82 2.05 -5.23
CA THR A 81 -3.81 1.37 -6.53
C THR A 81 -2.38 1.29 -7.05
N LYS A 82 -2.00 0.18 -7.61
CA LYS A 82 -0.70 -0.01 -8.25
C LYS A 82 -0.86 -0.67 -9.61
N SER A 83 -0.23 -0.07 -10.59
CA SER A 83 -0.10 -0.62 -11.94
C SER A 83 1.37 -0.76 -12.27
N SER A 84 1.80 -1.92 -12.74
CA SER A 84 3.15 -2.08 -13.28
C SER A 84 3.15 -2.93 -14.54
N ASN A 85 4.11 -2.64 -15.44
CA ASN A 85 4.33 -3.38 -16.66
C ASN A 85 5.82 -3.72 -16.76
N ARG A 86 6.11 -4.96 -17.12
CA ARG A 86 7.48 -5.43 -17.35
C ARG A 86 7.99 -4.91 -18.69
N TYR A 87 9.31 -4.76 -18.79
CA TYR A 87 9.97 -4.45 -20.04
C TYR A 87 10.19 -5.73 -20.84
N ASP A 88 9.92 -5.70 -22.14
CA ASP A 88 10.08 -6.86 -23.02
C ASP A 88 11.54 -7.31 -23.14
N PHE A 89 12.47 -6.36 -23.10
CA PHE A 89 13.91 -6.65 -23.17
C PHE A 89 14.47 -7.29 -21.88
N ASN A 90 13.80 -7.10 -20.74
CA ASN A 90 14.17 -7.71 -19.47
C ASN A 90 12.96 -7.88 -18.56
N PRO A 91 12.35 -9.08 -18.49
CA PRO A 91 11.13 -9.32 -17.71
C PRO A 91 11.33 -9.24 -16.18
N ARG A 92 12.57 -9.09 -15.70
CA ARG A 92 12.82 -8.78 -14.29
C ARG A 92 12.64 -7.29 -13.98
N LEU A 93 12.80 -6.42 -14.97
CA LEU A 93 12.60 -4.97 -14.82
C LEU A 93 11.16 -4.61 -15.16
N TYR A 94 10.63 -3.63 -14.45
CA TYR A 94 9.31 -3.09 -14.69
C TYR A 94 9.24 -1.61 -14.35
N HIS A 95 8.34 -0.88 -14.99
CA HIS A 95 7.91 0.43 -14.52
C HIS A 95 6.64 0.30 -13.71
N PHE A 96 6.46 1.21 -12.77
CA PHE A 96 5.26 1.21 -11.92
C PHE A 96 4.70 2.61 -11.73
N THR A 97 3.41 2.65 -11.47
CA THR A 97 2.66 3.80 -11.00
C THR A 97 1.80 3.39 -9.82
N THR A 98 1.82 4.17 -8.76
CA THR A 98 1.00 3.96 -7.57
C THR A 98 0.27 5.24 -7.22
N TYR A 99 -0.99 5.13 -6.90
CA TYR A 99 -1.79 6.21 -6.34
C TYR A 99 -2.30 5.79 -4.97
N VAL A 100 -2.20 6.68 -3.99
CA VAL A 100 -2.67 6.47 -2.62
C VAL A 100 -3.57 7.64 -2.22
N TYR A 101 -4.74 7.31 -1.72
CA TYR A 101 -5.62 8.18 -0.97
C TYR A 101 -5.58 7.73 0.48
N HIS A 102 -5.29 8.62 1.41
CA HIS A 102 -5.23 8.32 2.81
C HIS A 102 -5.98 9.39 3.60
N LYS A 103 -6.93 8.98 4.41
CA LYS A 103 -7.67 9.84 5.32
C LYS A 103 -7.52 9.28 6.73
N SER A 104 -6.94 10.08 7.63
CA SER A 104 -6.76 9.73 9.03
C SER A 104 -7.35 10.84 9.91
N GLY A 105 -8.45 10.53 10.60
CA GLY A 105 -9.23 11.53 11.32
C GLY A 105 -9.69 12.68 10.40
N LYS A 106 -9.25 13.91 10.69
CA LYS A 106 -9.53 15.10 9.88
C LYS A 106 -8.58 15.28 8.70
N ASN A 107 -7.43 14.63 8.73
CA ASN A 107 -6.35 14.83 7.78
C ASN A 107 -6.55 14.02 6.51
N LEU A 108 -6.22 14.63 5.38
CA LEU A 108 -6.36 14.04 4.05
C LEU A 108 -5.05 14.14 3.29
N ARG A 109 -4.65 13.05 2.66
CA ARG A 109 -3.43 12.94 1.87
C ARG A 109 -3.67 12.25 0.55
N TYR A 110 -3.15 12.85 -0.51
CA TYR A 110 -3.04 12.26 -1.85
C TYR A 110 -1.58 12.05 -2.18
N HIS A 111 -1.25 10.87 -2.66
CA HIS A 111 0.11 10.51 -2.92
C HIS A 111 0.20 9.75 -4.26
N PHE A 112 1.07 10.21 -5.13
CA PHE A 112 1.30 9.63 -6.45
C PHE A 112 2.77 9.25 -6.57
N ASN A 113 3.06 8.01 -6.96
CA ASN A 113 4.42 7.51 -7.17
C ASN A 113 4.54 6.93 -8.56
N GLN A 114 5.70 7.15 -9.17
CA GLN A 114 6.11 6.46 -10.38
C GLN A 114 7.59 6.16 -10.35
N GLY A 115 8.00 5.09 -11.01
CA GLY A 115 9.40 4.70 -11.04
C GLY A 115 9.62 3.38 -11.75
N ILE A 116 10.80 2.85 -11.51
CA ILE A 116 11.22 1.54 -12.00
C ILE A 116 11.43 0.59 -10.84
N GLY A 117 11.26 -0.69 -11.09
CA GLY A 117 11.51 -1.73 -10.12
C GLY A 117 12.15 -2.94 -10.76
N THR A 118 12.70 -3.79 -9.92
CA THR A 118 13.26 -5.07 -10.33
C THR A 118 12.74 -6.20 -9.46
N LEU A 119 12.44 -7.34 -10.09
CA LEU A 119 12.26 -8.61 -9.43
C LEU A 119 13.66 -9.20 -9.20
N SER A 120 14.24 -8.91 -8.04
CA SER A 120 15.63 -9.21 -7.71
C SER A 120 15.90 -10.71 -7.66
N GLN A 121 14.99 -11.46 -7.05
CA GLN A 121 15.12 -12.90 -6.92
C GLN A 121 13.75 -13.56 -6.94
N LYS A 122 13.62 -14.62 -7.76
CA LYS A 122 12.53 -15.57 -7.64
C LYS A 122 12.98 -16.58 -6.58
N ILE A 123 12.50 -16.41 -5.36
CA ILE A 123 12.68 -17.37 -4.28
C ILE A 123 11.66 -18.49 -4.54
N GLU A 124 12.01 -19.72 -4.26
CA GLU A 124 11.05 -20.81 -4.30
C GLU A 124 9.81 -20.44 -3.49
N ASN A 125 8.63 -20.41 -4.14
CA ASN A 125 7.36 -19.96 -3.56
C ASN A 125 7.41 -18.56 -2.93
N GLY A 126 8.08 -17.59 -3.58
CA GLY A 126 8.15 -16.22 -3.11
C GLY A 126 8.78 -15.26 -4.10
N ASN A 127 8.79 -13.98 -3.76
CA ASN A 127 9.36 -12.93 -4.59
C ASN A 127 10.08 -11.91 -3.71
N MET A 128 11.14 -11.31 -4.29
CA MET A 128 11.80 -10.16 -3.72
C MET A 128 11.88 -9.06 -4.77
N THR A 129 11.37 -7.89 -4.46
CA THR A 129 11.36 -6.74 -5.36
C THR A 129 12.02 -5.53 -4.74
N PHE A 130 12.69 -4.74 -5.57
CA PHE A 130 13.19 -3.42 -5.23
C PHE A 130 12.60 -2.38 -6.18
N GLU A 131 12.26 -1.21 -5.67
CA GLU A 131 11.71 -0.10 -6.43
C GLU A 131 12.43 1.18 -6.08
N ILE A 132 12.65 2.04 -7.10
CA ILE A 132 13.10 3.41 -6.95
C ILE A 132 12.25 4.30 -7.85
N GLY A 133 11.90 5.48 -7.39
CA GLY A 133 11.08 6.40 -8.16
C GLY A 133 10.84 7.72 -7.45
N TRP A 134 9.99 8.51 -8.06
CA TRP A 134 9.57 9.80 -7.56
C TRP A 134 8.19 9.70 -6.96
N ALA A 135 7.98 10.39 -5.85
CA ALA A 135 6.69 10.49 -5.20
C ALA A 135 6.28 11.97 -5.07
N TYR A 136 5.03 12.24 -5.35
CA TYR A 136 4.40 13.55 -5.21
C TYR A 136 3.29 13.43 -4.17
N ASP A 137 3.31 14.32 -3.22
CA ASP A 137 2.36 14.33 -2.11
C ASP A 137 1.65 15.67 -2.03
N LYS A 138 0.34 15.65 -1.90
CA LYS A 138 -0.47 16.77 -1.47
C LYS A 138 -1.19 16.35 -0.19
N SER A 139 -0.93 17.08 0.87
CA SER A 139 -1.47 16.79 2.19
C SER A 139 -1.96 18.07 2.84
N ASP A 140 -3.07 18.00 3.56
CA ASP A 140 -3.56 19.08 4.42
C ASP A 140 -2.92 19.07 5.81
N TYR A 141 -2.00 18.15 6.07
CA TYR A 141 -1.24 18.09 7.34
C TYR A 141 -0.41 19.34 7.63
N ILE A 142 -0.01 20.05 6.61
CA ILE A 142 0.86 21.22 6.71
C ILE A 142 0.15 22.52 6.39
N GLU A 143 -1.19 22.49 6.28
CA GLU A 143 -2.03 23.67 6.00
C GLU A 143 -1.59 24.43 4.74
N THR A 144 -0.83 23.81 3.85
CA THR A 144 -0.39 24.42 2.59
C THR A 144 -0.97 23.66 1.39
N ASP A 145 -1.22 24.39 0.30
CA ASP A 145 -1.57 23.79 -0.98
C ASP A 145 -0.34 23.30 -1.77
N GLU A 146 0.83 23.40 -1.19
CA GLU A 146 2.10 23.05 -1.81
C GLU A 146 2.27 21.53 -1.89
N LYS A 147 2.84 21.09 -3.00
CA LYS A 147 3.14 19.70 -3.26
C LYS A 147 4.57 19.41 -2.80
N THR A 148 4.73 18.37 -2.03
CA THR A 148 6.04 17.88 -1.62
C THR A 148 6.49 16.77 -2.57
N THR A 149 7.75 16.79 -2.96
CA THR A 149 8.36 15.78 -3.83
C THR A 149 9.37 14.96 -3.03
N TYR A 150 9.36 13.65 -3.27
CA TYR A 150 10.26 12.71 -2.61
C TYR A 150 10.98 11.82 -3.62
N LEU A 151 12.20 11.42 -3.27
CA LEU A 151 12.79 10.20 -3.80
C LEU A 151 12.21 9.03 -3.00
N LYS A 152 11.59 8.07 -3.69
CA LYS A 152 11.04 6.88 -3.08
C LYS A 152 11.93 5.68 -3.35
N THR A 153 12.21 4.91 -2.30
CA THR A 153 12.72 3.54 -2.43
C THR A 153 11.79 2.57 -1.74
N ALA A 154 11.70 1.35 -2.25
CA ALA A 154 10.89 0.32 -1.62
C ALA A 154 11.50 -1.07 -1.80
N SER A 155 11.28 -1.93 -0.83
CA SER A 155 11.58 -3.36 -0.89
C SER A 155 10.36 -4.16 -0.45
N THR A 156 10.05 -5.21 -1.19
CA THR A 156 9.00 -6.16 -0.79
C THR A 156 9.59 -7.57 -0.85
N ILE A 157 9.37 -8.32 0.20
CA ILE A 157 9.70 -9.74 0.28
C ILE A 157 8.45 -10.48 0.65
N ASP A 158 8.07 -11.48 -0.13
CA ASP A 158 7.01 -12.41 0.19
C ASP A 158 7.51 -13.84 0.05
N LYS A 159 7.12 -14.70 0.98
CA LYS A 159 7.50 -16.11 1.03
C LYS A 159 6.32 -16.94 1.50
N ASP A 160 6.09 -18.04 0.79
CA ASP A 160 5.06 -19.03 1.09
C ASP A 160 5.72 -20.36 1.44
N TRP A 161 5.34 -20.93 2.58
CA TRP A 161 5.73 -22.25 3.08
C TRP A 161 4.52 -23.21 3.14
N GLY A 162 3.59 -23.06 2.22
CA GLY A 162 2.37 -23.83 2.12
C GLY A 162 1.25 -23.28 3.01
N LYS A 163 1.13 -23.74 4.24
CA LYS A 163 0.09 -23.22 5.15
C LYS A 163 0.46 -21.88 5.81
N ILE A 164 1.72 -21.49 5.75
CA ILE A 164 2.23 -20.26 6.35
C ILE A 164 2.83 -19.40 5.24
N ALA A 165 2.45 -18.14 5.19
CA ALA A 165 3.06 -17.17 4.30
C ALA A 165 3.45 -15.91 5.07
N ALA A 166 4.61 -15.36 4.76
CA ALA A 166 5.10 -14.12 5.36
C ALA A 166 5.31 -13.06 4.29
N LYS A 167 5.11 -11.81 4.66
CA LYS A 167 5.31 -10.64 3.81
C LYS A 167 5.97 -9.53 4.61
N LEU A 168 6.96 -8.89 4.00
CA LEU A 168 7.61 -7.67 4.46
C LEU A 168 7.53 -6.63 3.35
N GLU A 169 6.99 -5.45 3.62
CA GLU A 169 7.08 -4.28 2.75
C GLU A 169 7.78 -3.15 3.52
N LEU A 170 8.83 -2.59 2.93
CA LEU A 170 9.56 -1.44 3.43
C LEU A 170 9.50 -0.36 2.36
N GLU A 171 9.03 0.82 2.70
CA GLU A 171 9.04 1.99 1.81
C GLU A 171 9.73 3.15 2.54
N TYR A 172 10.60 3.86 1.85
CA TYR A 172 11.25 5.07 2.35
C TYR A 172 11.03 6.22 1.38
N PHE A 173 10.65 7.36 1.92
CA PHE A 173 10.38 8.59 1.19
C PHE A 173 11.31 9.66 1.71
N TYR A 174 12.31 10.01 0.92
CA TYR A 174 13.25 11.09 1.22
C TYR A 174 12.78 12.38 0.55
N GLN A 175 12.48 13.40 1.35
CA GLN A 175 12.03 14.69 0.82
C GLN A 175 13.17 15.38 0.08
N ILE A 176 12.89 15.79 -1.16
CA ILE A 176 13.83 16.53 -2.03
C ILE A 176 13.32 17.93 -2.38
N SER A 177 12.06 18.24 -2.04
CA SER A 177 11.47 19.56 -2.24
C SER A 177 11.75 20.44 -1.04
N GLU A 178 12.28 21.64 -1.27
CA GLU A 178 12.51 22.66 -0.25
C GLU A 178 11.34 23.63 -0.04
N LYS A 179 10.21 23.39 -0.73
CA LYS A 179 9.02 24.27 -0.68
C LYS A 179 8.33 24.28 0.68
N VAL A 180 8.60 23.30 1.51
CA VAL A 180 8.03 23.15 2.84
C VAL A 180 9.20 23.12 3.80
N ASP A 181 9.21 24.02 4.80
CA ASP A 181 10.27 24.15 5.81
C ASP A 181 10.42 22.89 6.67
N SER A 182 9.45 22.04 6.61
CA SER A 182 9.32 20.86 7.40
C SER A 182 9.90 19.63 6.68
N ASP A 183 10.73 18.83 7.36
CA ASP A 183 11.20 17.54 6.85
C ASP A 183 10.11 16.48 7.04
N LEU A 184 9.44 16.15 5.93
CA LEU A 184 8.36 15.14 5.87
C LEU A 184 8.89 13.77 5.40
N SER A 185 10.20 13.57 5.42
CA SER A 185 10.81 12.27 5.12
C SER A 185 10.27 11.21 6.08
N ARG A 186 9.98 10.02 5.54
CA ARG A 186 9.35 8.95 6.34
C ARG A 186 9.68 7.57 5.82
N SER A 187 9.59 6.60 6.71
CA SER A 187 9.55 5.18 6.37
C SER A 187 8.19 4.58 6.70
N GLN A 188 7.78 3.62 5.88
CA GLN A 188 6.58 2.80 6.12
C GLN A 188 7.02 1.34 6.14
N THR A 189 6.59 0.63 7.17
CA THR A 189 6.89 -0.80 7.36
C THR A 189 5.58 -1.57 7.51
N LEU A 190 5.45 -2.66 6.76
CA LEU A 190 4.38 -3.64 6.91
C LEU A 190 5.01 -5.03 7.05
N VAL A 191 4.67 -5.72 8.12
CA VAL A 191 5.00 -7.14 8.32
C VAL A 191 3.70 -7.90 8.47
N GLU A 192 3.53 -8.98 7.72
CA GLU A 192 2.36 -9.85 7.80
C GLU A 192 2.79 -11.31 7.88
N LEU A 193 2.14 -12.06 8.75
CA LEU A 193 2.22 -13.50 8.84
C LEU A 193 0.81 -14.06 8.66
N ASN A 194 0.63 -14.90 7.65
CA ASN A 194 -0.62 -15.54 7.31
C ASN A 194 -0.55 -17.04 7.61
N TYR A 195 -1.50 -17.55 8.36
CA TYR A 195 -1.71 -18.99 8.53
C TYR A 195 -2.99 -19.40 7.79
N MET A 196 -2.87 -20.24 6.77
CA MET A 196 -3.94 -20.69 5.89
C MET A 196 -4.22 -22.19 6.09
N PRO A 197 -5.03 -22.58 7.09
CA PRO A 197 -5.39 -23.99 7.29
C PRO A 197 -6.19 -24.57 6.13
N SER A 198 -6.87 -23.72 5.37
CA SER A 198 -7.62 -24.07 4.15
C SER A 198 -7.25 -23.17 2.98
N THR A 199 -7.65 -23.53 1.77
CA THR A 199 -7.42 -22.73 0.55
C THR A 199 -8.19 -21.41 0.54
N LYS A 200 -9.23 -21.28 1.35
CA LYS A 200 -10.14 -20.12 1.36
C LYS A 200 -10.00 -19.25 2.61
N TRP A 201 -9.70 -19.85 3.76
CA TRP A 201 -9.74 -19.17 5.05
C TRP A 201 -8.40 -19.24 5.76
N GLY A 202 -8.05 -18.17 6.44
CA GLY A 202 -6.83 -18.07 7.21
C GLY A 202 -6.94 -17.06 8.35
N ILE A 203 -5.84 -16.96 9.09
CA ILE A 203 -5.62 -15.99 10.15
C ILE A 203 -4.39 -15.18 9.76
N THR A 204 -4.49 -13.87 9.85
CA THR A 204 -3.39 -12.93 9.58
C THR A 204 -3.04 -12.19 10.86
N LEU A 205 -1.77 -12.22 11.23
CA LEU A 205 -1.16 -11.34 12.21
C LEU A 205 -0.28 -10.34 11.46
N GLY A 206 -0.34 -9.07 11.82
CA GLY A 206 0.52 -8.09 11.16
C GLY A 206 0.80 -6.85 11.98
N ILE A 207 1.83 -6.15 11.51
CA ILE A 207 2.34 -4.91 12.09
C ILE A 207 2.44 -3.89 10.97
N VAL A 208 1.92 -2.68 11.22
CA VAL A 208 2.07 -1.51 10.34
C VAL A 208 2.70 -0.38 11.15
N GLN A 209 3.72 0.26 10.61
CA GLN A 209 4.36 1.40 11.22
C GLN A 209 4.69 2.47 10.18
N ASP A 210 4.32 3.70 10.44
CA ASP A 210 4.72 4.90 9.70
C ASP A 210 5.62 5.74 10.61
N ASN A 211 6.91 5.89 10.25
CA ASN A 211 7.88 6.68 10.99
C ASN A 211 8.24 7.95 10.21
N TYR A 212 8.01 9.12 10.79
CA TYR A 212 8.44 10.41 10.27
C TYR A 212 9.79 10.80 10.88
N SER A 213 10.70 11.31 10.06
CA SER A 213 12.05 11.73 10.51
C SER A 213 11.99 12.88 11.52
N LYS A 214 11.05 13.80 11.33
CA LYS A 214 10.78 14.92 12.26
C LYS A 214 9.27 15.07 12.41
N PRO A 215 8.68 14.61 13.50
CA PRO A 215 7.26 14.82 13.78
C PRO A 215 6.97 16.30 13.97
N GLN A 216 6.05 16.86 13.22
CA GLN A 216 5.86 18.31 13.06
C GLN A 216 4.73 18.91 13.87
N THR A 217 3.75 18.12 14.25
CA THR A 217 2.61 18.55 15.03
C THR A 217 2.39 17.65 16.23
N ILE A 218 1.57 18.10 17.16
CA ILE A 218 1.19 17.31 18.36
C ILE A 218 0.60 15.97 17.97
N ASP A 219 -0.13 15.91 16.86
CA ASP A 219 -0.78 14.68 16.35
C ASP A 219 0.21 13.71 15.70
N PHE A 220 1.38 14.19 15.24
CA PHE A 220 2.46 13.39 14.64
C PHE A 220 3.60 13.06 15.59
N LYS A 221 3.51 13.42 16.87
CA LYS A 221 4.55 13.15 17.87
C LYS A 221 4.75 11.66 18.15
N SER A 222 3.79 10.83 17.84
CA SER A 222 3.90 9.39 17.98
C SER A 222 3.91 8.75 16.60
N ASN A 223 4.99 8.06 16.24
CA ASN A 223 5.02 7.15 15.12
C ASN A 223 4.17 5.92 15.50
N PRO A 224 2.90 5.85 15.13
CA PRO A 224 2.01 4.83 15.64
C PRO A 224 2.45 3.45 15.13
N LEU A 225 2.49 2.49 16.03
CA LEU A 225 2.65 1.09 15.71
C LEU A 225 1.28 0.43 15.80
N ASP A 226 0.75 0.00 14.67
CA ASP A 226 -0.50 -0.73 14.59
C ASP A 226 -0.22 -2.23 14.54
N ILE A 227 -0.74 -2.97 15.50
CA ILE A 227 -0.69 -4.44 15.52
C ILE A 227 -2.11 -4.93 15.29
N PHE A 228 -2.29 -5.82 14.33
CA PHE A 228 -3.61 -6.36 14.02
C PHE A 228 -3.62 -7.89 13.94
N ILE A 229 -4.76 -8.47 14.32
CA ILE A 229 -5.11 -9.87 14.09
C ILE A 229 -6.44 -9.93 13.36
N SER A 230 -6.54 -10.76 12.34
CA SER A 230 -7.74 -10.82 11.50
C SER A 230 -7.96 -12.20 10.91
N ILE A 231 -9.23 -12.52 10.68
CA ILE A 231 -9.64 -13.64 9.83
C ILE A 231 -9.56 -13.18 8.39
N SER A 232 -8.99 -13.99 7.53
CA SER A 232 -8.83 -13.69 6.10
C SER A 232 -9.56 -14.70 5.23
N ARG A 233 -10.00 -14.23 4.06
CA ARG A 233 -10.61 -15.03 3.01
C ARG A 233 -9.95 -14.69 1.68
N SER A 234 -9.62 -15.72 0.90
CA SER A 234 -9.15 -15.59 -0.49
C SER A 234 -10.17 -16.18 -1.45
N GLY A 235 -10.31 -15.55 -2.63
CA GLY A 235 -11.22 -15.99 -3.68
C GLY A 235 -10.72 -15.63 -5.07
N PHE A 236 -11.53 -15.99 -6.07
CA PHE A 236 -11.40 -15.55 -7.46
C PHE A 236 -12.64 -14.75 -7.81
N ILE A 237 -12.47 -13.69 -8.58
CA ILE A 237 -13.57 -12.91 -9.16
C ILE A 237 -13.69 -13.38 -10.60
N ASN A 238 -14.77 -14.12 -10.88
CA ASN A 238 -15.14 -14.56 -12.23
C ASN A 238 -15.80 -13.42 -12.99
#